data_5ac01efdda3f863886facd9053026455
#
_entry.id   5ac01efdda3f863886facd9053026455
#
_cell.length_a   1.000
_cell.length_b   1.000
_cell.length_c   1.000
_cell.angle_alpha   90.00
_cell.angle_beta   90.00
_cell.angle_gamma   90.00
#
_symmetry.space_group_name_H-M   'P 1'
#
loop_
_entity.id
_entity.type
_entity.pdbx_description
1 polymer ?
#
loop_
_entity_poly.entity_id
_entity_poly.type
_entity_poly.pdbx_seq_one_letter_code
_entity_poly.pdbx_strand_id
1 'polypeptide(L)'
;MDMTFYRQLERSRLFFLVAIAWILLPVSVFSQERKNEKNYLNKTFWGALVYAAKGKTDKPTTAELSSRLKKAFPEFQSFELLGQHTQENVFKEYVNWVVPSNEINLGFESKGLAENGGVKLLLKLWRKKKVILKSDLIIFPDKPVLIAGPEWKDGQLIFVLEIKEKK
;
A
#
# COMPACT_ATOMS: atom_id res chain seq x y z
N MET A 1 53.46 46.13 -6.23
CA MET A 1 52.12 46.06 -6.73
C MET A 1 51.74 44.61 -6.73
N ASP A 2 50.99 44.19 -5.68
CA ASP A 2 50.96 42.82 -5.18
C ASP A 2 50.20 41.84 -6.06
N MET A 3 50.80 40.75 -6.47
CA MET A 3 50.23 39.61 -7.18
C MET A 3 49.31 38.74 -6.30
N THR A 4 49.19 39.05 -5.05
CA THR A 4 48.33 38.33 -4.09
C THR A 4 46.86 38.70 -4.19
N PHE A 5 46.53 39.87 -4.70
CA PHE A 5 45.15 40.35 -4.80
C PHE A 5 44.31 39.67 -5.92
N TYR A 6 44.97 39.25 -6.99
CA TYR A 6 44.27 38.58 -8.12
C TYR A 6 43.88 37.11 -7.85
N ARG A 7 44.60 36.45 -6.94
CA ARG A 7 44.33 35.03 -6.62
C ARG A 7 43.10 34.82 -5.73
N GLN A 8 42.65 35.86 -5.02
CA GLN A 8 41.53 35.80 -4.12
C GLN A 8 40.19 36.01 -4.86
N LEU A 9 40.19 36.71 -5.97
CA LEU A 9 39.01 36.97 -6.77
C LEU A 9 38.54 35.75 -7.60
N GLU A 10 39.44 34.90 -8.05
CA GLU A 10 39.07 33.66 -8.76
C GLU A 10 38.49 32.61 -7.85
N ARG A 11 38.96 32.52 -6.60
CA ARG A 11 38.36 31.58 -5.63
C ARG A 11 36.94 31.95 -5.21
N SER A 12 36.61 33.21 -5.17
CA SER A 12 35.24 33.66 -4.83
C SER A 12 34.22 33.39 -5.95
N ARG A 13 34.66 33.43 -7.21
CA ARG A 13 33.75 33.09 -8.36
C ARG A 13 33.45 31.62 -8.47
N LEU A 14 34.39 30.74 -8.12
CA LEU A 14 34.14 29.28 -8.09
C LEU A 14 33.13 28.88 -6.96
N PHE A 15 33.23 29.54 -5.80
CA PHE A 15 32.30 29.27 -4.70
C PHE A 15 30.87 29.74 -5.01
N PHE A 16 30.71 30.82 -5.77
CA PHE A 16 29.37 31.29 -6.17
C PHE A 16 28.70 30.36 -7.18
N LEU A 17 29.41 29.74 -8.09
CA LEU A 17 28.89 28.81 -9.08
C LEU A 17 28.48 27.45 -8.44
N VAL A 18 29.23 27.00 -7.45
CA VAL A 18 28.90 25.77 -6.71
C VAL A 18 27.68 25.96 -5.80
N ALA A 19 27.54 27.16 -5.17
CA ALA A 19 26.36 27.45 -4.32
C ALA A 19 25.08 27.55 -5.12
N ILE A 20 25.07 28.03 -6.36
CA ILE A 20 23.86 28.12 -7.21
C ILE A 20 23.44 26.73 -7.72
N ALA A 21 24.38 25.80 -7.95
CA ALA A 21 24.05 24.43 -8.37
C ALA A 21 23.30 23.63 -7.27
N TRP A 22 23.55 23.96 -5.98
CA TRP A 22 22.88 23.28 -4.86
C TRP A 22 21.44 23.78 -4.60
N ILE A 23 21.06 24.97 -5.07
CA ILE A 23 19.72 25.55 -4.88
C ILE A 23 18.71 25.03 -5.91
N LEU A 24 19.18 24.49 -7.05
CA LEU A 24 18.29 24.04 -8.13
C LEU A 24 17.87 22.56 -8.05
N LEU A 25 18.49 21.75 -7.18
CA LEU A 25 18.21 20.31 -7.09
C LEU A 25 16.95 19.88 -6.30
N PRO A 26 16.38 20.65 -5.35
CA PRO A 26 15.22 20.15 -4.61
C PRO A 26 13.86 20.39 -5.27
N VAL A 27 13.76 21.24 -6.30
CA VAL A 27 12.45 21.63 -6.86
C VAL A 27 11.81 20.51 -7.69
N SER A 28 12.60 19.67 -8.34
CA SER A 28 12.10 18.59 -9.20
C SER A 28 11.53 17.42 -8.41
N VAL A 29 12.07 17.10 -7.24
CA VAL A 29 11.60 15.99 -6.39
C VAL A 29 10.24 16.33 -5.79
N PHE A 30 10.06 17.55 -5.26
CA PHE A 30 8.80 18.01 -4.68
C PHE A 30 7.64 18.11 -5.70
N SER A 31 7.92 18.39 -6.97
CA SER A 31 6.89 18.46 -8.01
C SER A 31 6.42 17.08 -8.45
N GLN A 32 7.29 16.08 -8.42
CA GLN A 32 6.95 14.70 -8.78
C GLN A 32 6.11 14.02 -7.71
N GLU A 33 6.42 14.27 -6.44
CA GLU A 33 5.65 13.77 -5.29
C GLU A 33 4.21 14.31 -5.29
N ARG A 34 4.03 15.62 -5.48
CA ARG A 34 2.70 16.26 -5.62
C ARG A 34 1.91 15.77 -6.85
N LYS A 35 2.57 15.48 -7.95
CA LYS A 35 1.93 14.96 -9.16
C LYS A 35 1.44 13.52 -8.92
N ASN A 36 2.22 12.71 -8.21
CA ASN A 36 1.86 11.35 -7.86
C ASN A 36 0.69 11.31 -6.86
N GLU A 37 0.67 12.17 -5.84
CA GLU A 37 -0.46 12.28 -4.92
C GLU A 37 -1.77 12.63 -5.64
N LYS A 38 -1.74 13.56 -6.59
CA LYS A 38 -2.92 13.93 -7.39
C LYS A 38 -3.51 12.76 -8.16
N ASN A 39 -2.69 11.81 -8.60
CA ASN A 39 -3.15 10.61 -9.31
C ASN A 39 -3.96 9.66 -8.42
N TYR A 40 -3.93 9.83 -7.10
CA TYR A 40 -4.66 9.02 -6.13
C TYR A 40 -5.88 9.72 -5.52
N LEU A 41 -6.15 10.99 -5.87
CA LEU A 41 -7.27 11.75 -5.30
C LEU A 41 -8.64 11.13 -5.63
N ASN A 42 -8.75 10.47 -6.78
CA ASN A 42 -9.93 9.74 -7.22
C ASN A 42 -9.83 8.22 -7.02
N LYS A 43 -8.86 7.77 -6.22
CA LYS A 43 -8.68 6.36 -5.88
C LYS A 43 -9.27 6.05 -4.52
N THR A 44 -9.80 4.85 -4.41
CA THR A 44 -10.29 4.27 -3.16
C THR A 44 -9.46 3.06 -2.79
N PHE A 45 -9.37 2.81 -1.50
CA PHE A 45 -8.83 1.58 -0.98
C PHE A 45 -9.97 0.60 -0.75
N TRP A 46 -9.97 -0.52 -1.46
CA TRP A 46 -10.94 -1.58 -1.31
C TRP A 46 -10.29 -2.79 -0.68
N GLY A 47 -11.01 -3.40 0.24
CA GLY A 47 -10.57 -4.61 0.83
C GLY A 47 -11.70 -5.58 1.08
N ALA A 48 -11.37 -6.88 1.05
CA ALA A 48 -12.29 -7.96 1.31
C ALA A 48 -11.67 -9.00 2.23
N LEU A 49 -12.55 -9.63 3.01
CA LEU A 49 -12.25 -10.85 3.75
C LEU A 49 -12.95 -12.00 3.05
N VAL A 50 -12.19 -13.02 2.71
CA VAL A 50 -12.64 -14.21 2.02
C VAL A 50 -12.34 -15.43 2.86
N TYR A 51 -13.28 -16.35 2.94
CA TYR A 51 -13.07 -17.70 3.44
C TYR A 51 -12.78 -18.63 2.26
N ALA A 52 -11.60 -19.25 2.27
CA ALA A 52 -11.19 -20.26 1.32
C ALA A 52 -11.48 -21.65 1.91
N ALA A 53 -12.36 -22.42 1.25
CA ALA A 53 -12.81 -23.72 1.72
C ALA A 53 -12.26 -24.86 0.87
N LYS A 54 -12.02 -26.00 1.49
CA LYS A 54 -11.70 -27.27 0.79
C LYS A 54 -12.90 -27.91 0.09
N GLY A 55 -14.11 -27.55 0.53
CA GLY A 55 -15.38 -28.00 -0.05
C GLY A 55 -16.15 -26.86 -0.74
N LYS A 56 -17.40 -27.11 -1.08
CA LYS A 56 -18.30 -26.09 -1.65
C LYS A 56 -18.76 -25.10 -0.57
N THR A 57 -18.98 -23.85 -0.96
CA THR A 57 -19.55 -22.78 -0.11
C THR A 57 -20.91 -22.34 -0.65
N ASP A 58 -21.78 -21.87 0.26
CA ASP A 58 -23.13 -21.42 -0.09
C ASP A 58 -23.17 -20.06 -0.77
N LYS A 59 -22.17 -19.20 -0.49
CA LYS A 59 -22.10 -17.81 -0.97
C LYS A 59 -20.76 -17.54 -1.66
N PRO A 60 -20.56 -18.05 -2.89
CA PRO A 60 -19.31 -17.84 -3.59
C PRO A 60 -19.04 -16.36 -3.87
N THR A 61 -17.78 -15.97 -3.96
CA THR A 61 -17.34 -14.64 -4.43
C THR A 61 -17.69 -14.45 -5.90
N THR A 62 -17.45 -13.24 -6.44
CA THR A 62 -17.57 -12.99 -7.89
C THR A 62 -16.63 -13.93 -8.67
N ALA A 63 -17.01 -14.27 -9.90
CA ALA A 63 -16.23 -15.17 -10.76
C ALA A 63 -14.79 -14.66 -10.97
N GLU A 64 -14.62 -13.34 -11.13
CA GLU A 64 -13.30 -12.71 -11.30
C GLU A 64 -12.41 -12.89 -10.07
N LEU A 65 -12.92 -12.55 -8.88
CA LEU A 65 -12.18 -12.69 -7.64
C LEU A 65 -11.88 -14.16 -7.34
N SER A 66 -12.85 -15.05 -7.57
CA SER A 66 -12.68 -16.49 -7.41
C SER A 66 -11.56 -17.04 -8.31
N SER A 67 -11.50 -16.62 -9.57
CA SER A 67 -10.46 -17.03 -10.51
C SER A 67 -9.05 -16.59 -10.04
N ARG A 68 -8.92 -15.34 -9.57
CA ARG A 68 -7.66 -14.82 -9.03
C ARG A 68 -7.22 -15.58 -7.77
N LEU A 69 -8.17 -15.83 -6.85
CA LEU A 69 -7.90 -16.58 -5.63
C LEU A 69 -7.53 -18.03 -5.91
N LYS A 70 -8.21 -18.70 -6.83
CA LYS A 70 -7.90 -20.09 -7.22
C LYS A 70 -6.51 -20.23 -7.81
N LYS A 71 -6.04 -19.22 -8.55
CA LYS A 71 -4.67 -19.19 -9.08
C LYS A 71 -3.61 -19.06 -7.99
N ALA A 72 -3.90 -18.26 -6.95
CA ALA A 72 -2.96 -17.99 -5.85
C ALA A 72 -3.00 -19.08 -4.77
N PHE A 73 -4.16 -19.72 -4.57
CA PHE A 73 -4.43 -20.74 -3.54
C PHE A 73 -5.12 -21.95 -4.17
N PRO A 74 -4.40 -22.74 -4.96
CA PRO A 74 -4.97 -23.85 -5.74
C PRO A 74 -5.50 -25.01 -4.88
N GLU A 75 -5.08 -25.09 -3.62
CA GLU A 75 -5.49 -26.11 -2.65
C GLU A 75 -6.94 -25.97 -2.19
N PHE A 76 -7.56 -24.79 -2.32
CA PHE A 76 -8.97 -24.57 -1.95
C PHE A 76 -9.88 -24.71 -3.16
N GLN A 77 -11.08 -25.26 -2.92
CA GLN A 77 -12.07 -25.51 -3.99
C GLN A 77 -12.99 -24.31 -4.22
N SER A 78 -13.35 -23.62 -3.16
CA SER A 78 -14.29 -22.50 -3.23
C SER A 78 -13.90 -21.35 -2.32
N PHE A 79 -14.43 -20.16 -2.62
CA PHE A 79 -14.13 -18.91 -1.94
C PHE A 79 -15.42 -18.16 -1.64
N GLU A 80 -15.66 -17.88 -0.36
CA GLU A 80 -16.84 -17.17 0.13
C GLU A 80 -16.45 -15.76 0.59
N LEU A 81 -17.17 -14.73 0.13
CA LEU A 81 -16.97 -13.36 0.60
C LEU A 81 -17.65 -13.20 1.96
N LEU A 82 -16.86 -13.05 3.02
CA LEU A 82 -17.36 -12.83 4.37
C LEU A 82 -17.66 -11.36 4.66
N GLY A 83 -16.94 -10.44 4.04
CA GLY A 83 -17.14 -9.01 4.18
C GLY A 83 -16.23 -8.21 3.26
N GLN A 84 -16.60 -6.96 3.05
CA GLN A 84 -15.80 -6.01 2.27
C GLN A 84 -15.96 -4.59 2.83
N HIS A 85 -14.97 -3.76 2.58
CA HIS A 85 -14.97 -2.36 2.96
C HIS A 85 -14.29 -1.52 1.89
N THR A 86 -14.78 -0.30 1.70
CA THR A 86 -14.17 0.69 0.83
C THR A 86 -13.85 1.94 1.62
N GLN A 87 -12.62 2.42 1.52
CA GLN A 87 -12.17 3.67 2.08
C GLN A 87 -11.87 4.65 0.96
N GLU A 88 -12.51 5.80 0.99
CA GLU A 88 -12.42 6.79 -0.09
C GLU A 88 -11.07 7.49 -0.24
N ASN A 89 -10.24 7.47 0.79
CA ASN A 89 -8.92 8.07 0.77
C ASN A 89 -7.84 7.03 1.04
N VAL A 90 -7.01 6.74 0.03
CA VAL A 90 -5.92 5.75 0.14
C VAL A 90 -4.82 6.16 1.13
N PHE A 91 -4.71 7.44 1.48
CA PHE A 91 -3.72 7.96 2.43
C PHE A 91 -4.23 8.08 3.86
N LYS A 92 -5.49 7.68 4.14
CA LYS A 92 -5.98 7.67 5.50
C LYS A 92 -5.19 6.67 6.34
N GLU A 93 -4.66 7.13 7.46
CA GLU A 93 -3.62 6.42 8.22
C GLU A 93 -4.08 5.13 8.89
N TYR A 94 -5.38 4.96 9.16
CA TYR A 94 -5.84 3.81 9.92
C TYR A 94 -7.18 3.30 9.46
N VAL A 95 -7.23 2.03 9.07
CA VAL A 95 -8.47 1.29 8.84
C VAL A 95 -8.47 0.03 9.67
N ASN A 96 -9.47 -0.10 10.51
CA ASN A 96 -9.70 -1.29 11.32
C ASN A 96 -10.78 -2.15 10.66
N TRP A 97 -10.43 -3.37 10.33
CA TRP A 97 -11.39 -4.34 9.84
C TRP A 97 -11.64 -5.39 10.88
N VAL A 98 -12.88 -5.46 11.32
CA VAL A 98 -13.34 -6.53 12.17
C VAL A 98 -13.83 -7.66 11.27
N VAL A 99 -13.15 -8.78 11.33
CA VAL A 99 -13.60 -10.02 10.70
C VAL A 99 -14.72 -10.64 11.51
N PRO A 100 -15.53 -11.59 10.97
CA PRO A 100 -16.68 -12.21 11.65
C PRO A 100 -16.36 -12.87 12.99
N SER A 101 -15.13 -13.07 13.35
CA SER A 101 -14.75 -13.42 14.73
C SER A 101 -14.24 -12.18 15.43
N ASN A 102 -14.78 -11.84 16.58
CA ASN A 102 -14.26 -10.75 17.45
C ASN A 102 -12.81 -10.94 17.87
N GLU A 103 -12.17 -12.00 17.41
CA GLU A 103 -10.81 -12.37 17.76
C GLU A 103 -9.76 -11.87 16.75
N ILE A 104 -10.17 -11.58 15.50
CA ILE A 104 -9.25 -11.24 14.41
C ILE A 104 -9.53 -9.82 13.92
N ASN A 105 -8.50 -8.98 13.86
CA ASN A 105 -8.57 -7.62 13.34
C ASN A 105 -7.44 -7.39 12.35
N LEU A 106 -7.75 -6.77 11.21
CA LEU A 106 -6.79 -6.28 10.24
C LEU A 106 -6.75 -4.77 10.30
N GLY A 107 -5.57 -4.21 10.43
CA GLY A 107 -5.34 -2.77 10.32
C GLY A 107 -4.20 -2.49 9.36
N PHE A 108 -4.24 -1.33 8.71
CA PHE A 108 -3.13 -0.82 7.95
C PHE A 108 -3.03 0.69 8.08
N GLU A 109 -1.82 1.15 7.98
CA GLU A 109 -1.41 2.53 8.13
C GLU A 109 -0.68 2.94 6.85
N SER A 110 -1.16 3.99 6.18
CA SER A 110 -0.48 4.53 5.01
C SER A 110 0.81 5.24 5.42
N LYS A 111 1.89 4.94 4.72
CA LYS A 111 3.21 5.57 4.87
C LYS A 111 3.56 6.49 3.69
N GLY A 112 2.55 6.90 2.91
CA GLY A 112 2.72 7.74 1.73
C GLY A 112 3.07 6.95 0.47
N LEU A 113 3.64 7.63 -0.51
CA LEU A 113 4.01 7.04 -1.80
C LEU A 113 5.40 6.43 -1.77
N ALA A 114 5.55 5.36 -2.54
CA ALA A 114 6.85 4.80 -2.89
C ALA A 114 7.43 5.55 -4.11
N GLU A 115 8.74 5.50 -4.30
CA GLU A 115 9.42 6.11 -5.47
C GLU A 115 8.89 5.58 -6.81
N ASN A 116 8.46 4.32 -6.84
CA ASN A 116 7.86 3.66 -8.00
C ASN A 116 6.35 3.95 -8.17
N GLY A 117 5.78 4.89 -7.38
CA GLY A 117 4.41 5.34 -7.49
C GLY A 117 3.38 4.46 -6.79
N GLY A 118 3.76 3.38 -6.12
CA GLY A 118 2.85 2.61 -5.28
C GLY A 118 2.57 3.27 -3.94
N VAL A 119 1.54 2.84 -3.22
CA VAL A 119 1.23 3.27 -1.85
C VAL A 119 1.92 2.35 -0.86
N LYS A 120 2.79 2.91 -0.03
CA LYS A 120 3.42 2.20 1.10
C LYS A 120 2.42 2.01 2.23
N LEU A 121 2.29 0.81 2.72
CA LEU A 121 1.42 0.46 3.85
C LEU A 121 2.18 -0.33 4.89
N LEU A 122 1.88 -0.07 6.15
CA LEU A 122 2.21 -0.95 7.27
C LEU A 122 0.95 -1.74 7.62
N LEU A 123 0.99 -3.04 7.35
CA LEU A 123 -0.07 -3.98 7.67
C LEU A 123 0.14 -4.57 9.06
N LYS A 124 -0.94 -4.69 9.82
CA LYS A 124 -0.96 -5.39 11.12
C LYS A 124 -2.18 -6.30 11.18
N LEU A 125 -1.97 -7.54 11.57
CA LEU A 125 -3.03 -8.51 11.85
C LEU A 125 -2.96 -8.90 13.32
N TRP A 126 -4.07 -8.77 14.02
CA TRP A 126 -4.20 -9.17 15.42
C TRP A 126 -5.10 -10.41 15.54
N ARG A 127 -4.73 -11.29 16.44
CA ARG A 127 -5.61 -12.33 16.97
C ARG A 127 -5.80 -12.07 18.46
N LYS A 128 -7.05 -11.88 18.89
CA LYS A 128 -7.39 -11.36 20.22
C LYS A 128 -6.70 -10.02 20.44
N LYS A 129 -5.83 -9.82 21.33
CA LYS A 129 -5.09 -8.58 21.56
C LYS A 129 -3.60 -8.66 21.11
N LYS A 130 -3.21 -9.75 20.45
CA LYS A 130 -1.82 -10.01 20.07
C LYS A 130 -1.63 -9.78 18.58
N VAL A 131 -0.62 -9.01 18.20
CA VAL A 131 -0.19 -8.89 16.80
C VAL A 131 0.42 -10.22 16.38
N ILE A 132 -0.13 -10.85 15.35
CA ILE A 132 0.34 -12.12 14.79
C ILE A 132 1.04 -11.95 13.44
N LEU A 133 0.82 -10.81 12.77
CA LEU A 133 1.53 -10.43 11.55
C LEU A 133 1.73 -8.92 11.55
N LYS A 134 2.93 -8.48 11.19
CA LYS A 134 3.28 -7.09 10.90
C LYS A 134 4.17 -7.10 9.65
N SER A 135 3.78 -6.36 8.62
CA SER A 135 4.51 -6.34 7.35
C SER A 135 4.39 -4.99 6.67
N ASP A 136 5.48 -4.53 6.11
CA ASP A 136 5.47 -3.43 5.15
C ASP A 136 5.17 -3.99 3.77
N LEU A 137 4.31 -3.30 3.02
CA LEU A 137 3.97 -3.67 1.65
C LEU A 137 3.74 -2.43 0.79
N ILE A 138 3.82 -2.61 -0.52
CA ILE A 138 3.52 -1.57 -1.51
C ILE A 138 2.38 -2.09 -2.38
N ILE A 139 1.30 -1.31 -2.45
CA ILE A 139 0.15 -1.63 -3.30
C ILE A 139 0.14 -0.69 -4.50
N PHE A 140 -0.08 -1.26 -5.68
CA PHE A 140 -0.27 -0.53 -6.92
C PHE A 140 -1.74 -0.57 -7.34
N PRO A 141 -2.24 0.44 -8.07
CA PRO A 141 -3.53 0.36 -8.73
C PRO A 141 -3.64 -0.91 -9.59
N ASP A 142 -4.81 -1.53 -9.61
CA ASP A 142 -5.15 -2.72 -10.40
C ASP A 142 -4.31 -3.98 -10.12
N LYS A 143 -3.49 -3.94 -9.06
CA LYS A 143 -2.71 -5.10 -8.59
C LYS A 143 -3.12 -5.45 -7.17
N PRO A 144 -4.12 -6.34 -6.99
CA PRO A 144 -4.55 -6.75 -5.66
C PRO A 144 -3.44 -7.50 -4.92
N VAL A 145 -3.34 -7.22 -3.63
CA VAL A 145 -2.50 -7.98 -2.70
C VAL A 145 -3.37 -8.99 -2.00
N LEU A 146 -2.96 -10.26 -2.03
CA LEU A 146 -3.61 -11.37 -1.37
C LEU A 146 -2.78 -11.79 -0.17
N ILE A 147 -3.39 -11.81 1.01
CA ILE A 147 -2.71 -12.11 2.27
C ILE A 147 -3.37 -13.33 2.89
N ALA A 148 -2.61 -14.42 2.99
CA ALA A 148 -3.03 -15.60 3.72
C ALA A 148 -3.17 -15.25 5.20
N GLY A 149 -4.36 -15.39 5.73
CA GLY A 149 -4.69 -15.21 7.14
C GLY A 149 -4.62 -16.52 7.92
N PRO A 150 -5.17 -16.56 9.14
CA PRO A 150 -5.19 -17.77 9.96
C PRO A 150 -6.18 -18.81 9.41
N GLU A 151 -6.00 -20.04 9.86
CA GLU A 151 -6.99 -21.10 9.67
C GLU A 151 -8.34 -20.72 10.29
N TRP A 152 -9.40 -21.06 9.58
CA TRP A 152 -10.77 -20.78 9.95
C TRP A 152 -11.69 -21.91 9.48
N LYS A 153 -12.45 -22.51 10.41
CA LYS A 153 -13.21 -23.72 10.15
C LYS A 153 -12.30 -24.83 9.57
N ASP A 154 -12.67 -25.40 8.43
CA ASP A 154 -11.93 -26.39 7.66
C ASP A 154 -11.10 -25.81 6.51
N GLY A 155 -10.88 -24.49 6.51
CA GLY A 155 -10.16 -23.76 5.48
C GLY A 155 -9.31 -22.63 6.05
N GLN A 156 -9.23 -21.52 5.30
CA GLN A 156 -8.37 -20.40 5.64
C GLN A 156 -9.05 -19.06 5.34
N LEU A 157 -8.76 -18.05 6.15
CA LEU A 157 -9.10 -16.67 5.83
C LEU A 157 -8.06 -16.08 4.87
N ILE A 158 -8.54 -15.32 3.89
CA ILE A 158 -7.70 -14.58 2.95
C ILE A 158 -8.17 -13.12 2.96
N PHE A 159 -7.22 -12.20 3.13
CA PHE A 159 -7.47 -10.78 2.97
C PHE A 159 -7.07 -10.36 1.56
N VAL A 160 -7.96 -9.61 0.91
CA VAL A 160 -7.74 -9.04 -0.42
C VAL A 160 -7.70 -7.54 -0.28
N LEU A 161 -6.63 -6.89 -0.75
CA LEU A 161 -6.46 -5.45 -0.72
C LEU A 161 -6.21 -4.93 -2.13
N GLU A 162 -6.93 -3.90 -2.54
CA GLU A 162 -6.84 -3.34 -3.89
C GLU A 162 -7.08 -1.83 -3.87
N ILE A 163 -6.37 -1.09 -4.72
CA ILE A 163 -6.65 0.31 -5.00
C ILE A 163 -7.53 0.37 -6.25
N LYS A 164 -8.71 0.95 -6.14
CA LYS A 164 -9.71 1.07 -7.22
C LYS A 164 -10.01 2.53 -7.55
N GLU A 165 -10.54 2.77 -8.74
CA GLU A 165 -11.12 4.07 -9.08
C GLU A 165 -12.33 4.37 -8.17
N LYS A 166 -12.47 5.62 -7.78
CA LYS A 166 -13.66 6.08 -7.03
C LYS A 166 -14.88 6.00 -7.97
N LYS A 167 -15.88 5.28 -7.54
CA LYS A 167 -17.17 5.20 -8.24
C LYS A 167 -17.99 6.45 -8.01
#